data_b32bb96574831f3d46836a1dce9c26f4
#
_entry.id   b32bb96574831f3d46836a1dce9c26f4
#
_cell.length_a   1.000
_cell.length_b   1.000
_cell.length_c   1.000
_cell.angle_alpha   90.00
_cell.angle_beta   90.00
_cell.angle_gamma   90.00
#
_symmetry.space_group_name_H-M   'P 1'
#
loop_
_entity.id
_entity.type
_entity.pdbx_description
1 polymer ?
#
loop_
_entity_poly.entity_id
_entity_poly.type
_entity_poly.pdbx_seq_one_letter_code
_entity_poly.pdbx_strand_id
1 'polypeptide(L)'
;MLQLGEVADIVSGYNIVRLSEEDQERKYSNADFEHDFYQMKLASPSNDIIYRQSMAAHNMSATIIADEHKDKFISQVFSIMKIDRKKLNPWYLCYLLNESDIIAKQCNVLLQGSVIARLSAHQLKQMQIPVISMNEQEKLGRMYVTALYQYYLETTKAARKLQGILSILHDIERK
;
A
#
# COMPACT_ATOMS: atom_id res chain seq x y z
N MET A 1 -14.18 17.56 4.93
CA MET A 1 -12.81 17.16 5.29
C MET A 1 -12.80 16.70 6.73
N LEU A 2 -12.15 15.59 7.04
CA LEU A 2 -11.89 15.11 8.41
C LEU A 2 -10.40 14.86 8.56
N GLN A 3 -9.85 14.97 9.78
CA GLN A 3 -8.49 14.51 10.02
C GLN A 3 -8.44 12.98 9.98
N LEU A 4 -7.42 12.42 9.35
CA LEU A 4 -7.26 10.98 9.24
C LEU A 4 -7.20 10.31 10.62
N GLY A 5 -6.60 10.97 11.62
CA GLY A 5 -6.56 10.49 13.00
C GLY A 5 -7.91 10.43 13.73
N GLU A 6 -8.98 11.07 13.20
CA GLU A 6 -10.34 10.96 13.76
C GLU A 6 -11.08 9.69 13.30
N VAL A 7 -10.57 9.06 12.25
CA VAL A 7 -11.20 7.88 11.61
C VAL A 7 -10.25 6.70 11.45
N ALA A 8 -8.99 6.86 11.85
CA ALA A 8 -7.98 5.81 11.80
C ALA A 8 -7.05 5.86 13.02
N ASP A 9 -6.80 4.69 13.62
CA ASP A 9 -5.66 4.54 14.53
C ASP A 9 -4.43 4.18 13.71
N ILE A 10 -3.36 4.99 13.86
CA ILE A 10 -2.14 4.89 13.06
C ILE A 10 -0.96 4.72 13.98
N VAL A 11 -0.24 3.63 13.82
CA VAL A 11 0.96 3.32 14.59
C VAL A 11 2.13 3.01 13.66
N SER A 12 3.35 3.30 14.08
CA SER A 12 4.56 2.83 13.37
C SER A 12 4.75 1.34 13.59
N GLY A 13 5.25 0.64 12.58
CA GLY A 13 5.64 -0.75 12.73
C GLY A 13 6.80 -0.94 13.72
N TYR A 14 7.19 -2.19 13.95
CA TYR A 14 8.14 -2.61 14.97
C TYR A 14 9.59 -2.27 14.60
N ASN A 15 10.43 -2.02 15.62
CA ASN A 15 11.86 -1.92 15.44
C ASN A 15 12.46 -3.32 15.29
N ILE A 16 12.88 -3.67 14.08
CA ILE A 16 13.35 -5.00 13.69
C ILE A 16 14.66 -5.39 14.40
N VAL A 17 15.49 -4.43 14.78
CA VAL A 17 16.78 -4.70 15.46
C VAL A 17 16.58 -5.44 16.79
N ARG A 18 15.38 -5.41 17.35
CA ARG A 18 15.00 -6.08 18.60
C ARG A 18 14.32 -7.43 18.40
N LEU A 19 14.14 -7.86 17.17
CA LEU A 19 13.52 -9.16 16.84
C LEU A 19 14.57 -10.26 16.85
N SER A 20 14.16 -11.49 17.19
CA SER A 20 14.99 -12.69 17.02
C SER A 20 15.33 -12.92 15.54
N GLU A 21 16.35 -13.74 15.25
CA GLU A 21 16.70 -14.10 13.87
C GLU A 21 15.52 -14.75 13.14
N GLU A 22 14.80 -15.65 13.80
CA GLU A 22 13.61 -16.33 13.27
C GLU A 22 12.46 -15.36 12.94
N ASP A 23 12.25 -14.34 13.78
CA ASP A 23 11.24 -13.31 13.54
C ASP A 23 11.65 -12.35 12.41
N GLN A 24 12.96 -12.15 12.18
CA GLN A 24 13.46 -11.35 11.06
C GLN A 24 13.16 -11.99 9.71
N GLU A 25 13.14 -13.31 9.61
CA GLU A 25 12.74 -14.04 8.40
C GLU A 25 11.25 -13.86 8.07
N ARG A 26 10.41 -13.64 9.09
CA ARG A 26 8.98 -13.37 8.93
C ARG A 26 8.65 -11.89 8.73
N LYS A 27 9.60 -11.08 8.35
CA LYS A 27 9.43 -9.66 8.11
C LYS A 27 8.63 -9.40 6.84
N TYR A 28 7.68 -8.48 6.94
CA TYR A 28 6.98 -7.91 5.79
C TYR A 28 7.96 -7.08 4.94
N SER A 29 8.16 -7.49 3.70
CA SER A 29 9.13 -6.93 2.78
C SER A 29 8.51 -5.91 1.81
N ASN A 30 9.35 -5.20 1.05
CA ASN A 30 8.88 -4.37 -0.06
C ASN A 30 8.23 -5.21 -1.18
N ALA A 31 8.68 -6.45 -1.39
CA ALA A 31 8.07 -7.35 -2.37
C ALA A 31 6.66 -7.77 -1.93
N ASP A 32 6.46 -8.04 -0.64
CA ASP A 32 5.13 -8.32 -0.09
C ASP A 32 4.20 -7.11 -0.25
N PHE A 33 4.72 -5.91 -0.01
CA PHE A 33 3.97 -4.68 -0.19
C PHE A 33 3.54 -4.47 -1.65
N GLU A 34 4.42 -4.70 -2.61
CA GLU A 34 4.11 -4.60 -4.04
C GLU A 34 3.10 -5.65 -4.48
N HIS A 35 3.25 -6.88 -3.98
CA HIS A 35 2.27 -7.94 -4.18
C HIS A 35 0.89 -7.52 -3.68
N ASP A 36 0.79 -7.08 -2.43
CA ASP A 36 -0.46 -6.67 -1.80
C ASP A 36 -1.07 -5.45 -2.51
N PHE A 37 -0.23 -4.50 -2.95
CA PHE A 37 -0.66 -3.31 -3.67
C PHE A 37 -1.46 -3.64 -4.93
N TYR A 38 -0.95 -4.52 -5.76
CA TYR A 38 -1.64 -4.89 -6.99
C TYR A 38 -2.80 -5.87 -6.78
N GLN A 39 -2.82 -6.55 -5.66
CA GLN A 39 -3.82 -7.56 -5.33
C GLN A 39 -4.81 -7.12 -4.23
N MET A 40 -4.85 -5.83 -3.87
CA MET A 40 -5.77 -5.28 -2.87
C MET A 40 -7.23 -5.68 -3.06
N LYS A 41 -7.65 -5.91 -4.30
CA LYS A 41 -9.01 -6.37 -4.61
C LYS A 41 -9.33 -7.73 -4.00
N LEU A 42 -8.33 -8.59 -3.82
CA LEU A 42 -8.46 -9.94 -3.29
C LEU A 42 -8.32 -9.99 -1.77
N ALA A 43 -7.68 -8.98 -1.18
CA ALA A 43 -7.52 -8.88 0.26
C ALA A 43 -8.87 -8.67 0.97
N SER A 44 -9.00 -9.23 2.18
CA SER A 44 -10.15 -8.95 3.00
C SER A 44 -10.23 -7.45 3.33
N PRO A 45 -11.36 -6.77 3.07
CA PRO A 45 -11.51 -5.36 3.45
C PRO A 45 -11.48 -5.14 4.98
N SER A 46 -11.45 -6.23 5.78
CA SER A 46 -11.26 -6.15 7.23
C SER A 46 -9.80 -6.08 7.66
N ASN A 47 -8.85 -6.32 6.77
CA ASN A 47 -7.44 -6.26 7.08
C ASN A 47 -6.94 -4.83 7.29
N ASP A 48 -5.79 -4.71 7.97
CA ASP A 48 -5.16 -3.42 8.22
C ASP A 48 -4.59 -2.83 6.91
N ILE A 49 -4.53 -1.50 6.86
CA ILE A 49 -3.87 -0.78 5.78
C ILE A 49 -2.40 -0.58 6.20
N ILE A 50 -1.51 -0.92 5.29
CA ILE A 50 -0.07 -0.69 5.42
C ILE A 50 0.30 0.53 4.59
N TYR A 51 0.96 1.50 5.23
CA TYR A 51 1.45 2.71 4.60
C TYR A 51 2.98 2.72 4.59
N ARG A 52 3.57 2.84 3.41
CA ARG A 52 5.02 3.01 3.24
C ARG A 52 5.39 4.45 3.58
N GLN A 53 6.20 4.64 4.61
CA GLN A 53 6.55 5.99 5.10
C GLN A 53 7.50 6.75 4.18
N SER A 54 8.25 6.07 3.31
CA SER A 54 9.17 6.69 2.36
C SER A 54 8.44 7.11 1.08
N MET A 55 8.61 8.36 0.67
CA MET A 55 8.03 8.94 -0.55
C MET A 55 8.82 8.62 -1.83
N ALA A 56 9.81 7.74 -1.77
CA ALA A 56 10.70 7.45 -2.91
C ALA A 56 10.01 6.72 -4.09
N ALA A 57 8.86 6.09 -3.86
CA ALA A 57 8.06 5.45 -4.90
C ALA A 57 6.75 6.21 -5.08
N HIS A 58 6.64 6.99 -6.15
CA HIS A 58 5.38 7.63 -6.51
C HIS A 58 4.29 6.58 -6.68
N ASN A 59 3.10 6.86 -6.16
CA ASN A 59 1.86 6.12 -6.36
C ASN A 59 1.76 4.71 -5.74
N MET A 60 2.72 4.30 -4.90
CA MET A 60 2.62 3.07 -4.11
C MET A 60 2.87 3.35 -2.63
N SER A 61 1.99 4.13 -2.02
CA SER A 61 2.15 4.55 -0.61
C SER A 61 1.33 3.72 0.36
N ALA A 62 0.17 3.23 -0.04
CA ALA A 62 -0.75 2.49 0.81
C ALA A 62 -1.32 1.24 0.14
N THR A 63 -1.44 0.17 0.90
CA THR A 63 -2.10 -1.08 0.49
C THR A 63 -2.87 -1.71 1.65
N ILE A 64 -3.81 -2.61 1.35
CA ILE A 64 -4.41 -3.50 2.34
C ILE A 64 -3.56 -4.75 2.41
N ILE A 65 -3.16 -5.15 3.62
CA ILE A 65 -2.36 -6.37 3.80
C ILE A 65 -3.16 -7.60 3.34
N ALA A 66 -2.53 -8.46 2.53
CA ALA A 66 -3.14 -9.71 2.11
C ALA A 66 -3.28 -10.69 3.29
N ASP A 67 -4.25 -11.61 3.20
CA ASP A 67 -4.50 -12.59 4.27
C ASP A 67 -3.28 -13.48 4.56
N GLU A 68 -2.48 -13.76 3.55
CA GLU A 68 -1.25 -14.55 3.65
C GLU A 68 -0.09 -13.80 4.33
N HIS A 69 -0.15 -12.47 4.38
CA HIS A 69 0.91 -11.63 4.96
C HIS A 69 0.57 -11.05 6.34
N LYS A 70 -0.66 -11.23 6.84
CA LYS A 70 -1.13 -10.61 8.08
C LYS A 70 -0.36 -11.01 9.33
N ASP A 71 0.27 -12.18 9.33
CA ASP A 71 1.07 -12.70 10.45
C ASP A 71 2.56 -12.32 10.35
N LYS A 72 2.94 -11.50 9.35
CA LYS A 72 4.30 -11.00 9.19
C LYS A 72 4.56 -9.79 10.09
N PHE A 73 5.80 -9.63 10.52
CA PHE A 73 6.24 -8.47 11.30
C PHE A 73 6.37 -7.23 10.41
N ILE A 74 5.51 -6.26 10.63
CA ILE A 74 5.54 -4.98 9.94
C ILE A 74 6.63 -4.11 10.57
N SER A 75 7.66 -3.78 9.80
CA SER A 75 8.78 -2.98 10.29
C SER A 75 8.46 -1.48 10.35
N GLN A 76 9.30 -0.73 11.09
CA GLN A 76 9.16 0.72 11.28
C GLN A 76 9.32 1.57 10.00
N VAL A 77 9.62 0.97 8.85
CA VAL A 77 9.57 1.66 7.55
C VAL A 77 8.14 1.79 7.01
N PHE A 78 7.20 1.11 7.67
CA PHE A 78 5.77 1.18 7.41
C PHE A 78 5.02 1.71 8.62
N SER A 79 3.85 2.28 8.37
CA SER A 79 2.82 2.53 9.38
C SER A 79 1.66 1.57 9.16
N ILE A 80 1.02 1.15 10.26
CA ILE A 80 -0.17 0.30 10.26
C ILE A 80 -1.35 1.20 10.58
N MET A 81 -2.41 1.13 9.76
CA MET A 81 -3.63 1.92 9.94
C MET A 81 -4.83 1.00 10.16
N LYS A 82 -5.49 1.17 11.30
CA LYS A 82 -6.77 0.55 11.63
C LYS A 82 -7.86 1.59 11.50
N ILE A 83 -8.74 1.45 10.52
CA ILE A 83 -9.74 2.47 10.19
C ILE A 83 -11.11 2.17 10.78
N ASP A 84 -11.88 3.21 11.08
CA ASP A 84 -13.31 3.11 11.37
C ASP A 84 -14.09 2.89 10.05
N ARG A 85 -14.39 1.64 9.75
CA ARG A 85 -15.06 1.22 8.51
C ARG A 85 -16.51 1.68 8.39
N LYS A 86 -17.09 2.23 9.45
CA LYS A 86 -18.41 2.87 9.39
C LYS A 86 -18.36 4.25 8.75
N LYS A 87 -17.16 4.87 8.77
CA LYS A 87 -16.93 6.23 8.26
C LYS A 87 -16.07 6.25 7.01
N LEU A 88 -15.20 5.26 6.83
CA LEU A 88 -14.17 5.27 5.79
C LEU A 88 -14.01 3.88 5.15
N ASN A 89 -14.18 3.82 3.84
CA ASN A 89 -13.93 2.61 3.06
C ASN A 89 -12.41 2.41 2.87
N PRO A 90 -11.86 1.20 3.11
CA PRO A 90 -10.41 0.96 3.03
C PRO A 90 -9.85 1.15 1.61
N TRP A 91 -10.54 0.71 0.58
CA TRP A 91 -10.11 0.90 -0.80
C TRP A 91 -10.11 2.37 -1.22
N TYR A 92 -11.11 3.12 -0.75
CA TYR A 92 -11.18 4.56 -0.98
C TYR A 92 -10.03 5.29 -0.30
N LEU A 93 -9.68 4.91 0.94
CA LEU A 93 -8.51 5.51 1.61
C LEU A 93 -7.21 5.17 0.87
N CYS A 94 -7.02 3.94 0.41
CA CYS A 94 -5.86 3.58 -0.41
C CYS A 94 -5.81 4.41 -1.70
N TYR A 95 -6.95 4.60 -2.40
CA TYR A 95 -7.03 5.49 -3.55
C TYR A 95 -6.58 6.92 -3.20
N LEU A 96 -7.09 7.49 -2.12
CA LEU A 96 -6.72 8.85 -1.69
C LEU A 96 -5.22 8.97 -1.40
N LEU A 97 -4.66 8.03 -0.64
CA LEU A 97 -3.25 8.06 -0.25
C LEU A 97 -2.29 7.84 -1.42
N ASN A 98 -2.73 7.13 -2.45
CA ASN A 98 -1.91 6.79 -3.61
C ASN A 98 -2.03 7.80 -4.76
N GLU A 99 -3.23 8.33 -5.02
CA GLU A 99 -3.53 9.02 -6.28
C GLU A 99 -4.09 10.44 -6.10
N SER A 100 -4.50 10.84 -4.88
CA SER A 100 -5.16 12.13 -4.71
C SER A 100 -4.18 13.29 -4.70
N ASP A 101 -4.38 14.26 -5.60
CA ASP A 101 -3.64 15.52 -5.62
C ASP A 101 -3.78 16.33 -4.31
N ILE A 102 -4.92 16.22 -3.64
CA ILE A 102 -5.16 16.87 -2.35
C ILE A 102 -4.22 16.30 -1.29
N ILE A 103 -4.05 14.99 -1.28
CA ILE A 103 -3.14 14.31 -0.36
C ILE A 103 -1.69 14.58 -0.75
N ALA A 104 -1.35 14.49 -2.02
CA ALA A 104 0.01 14.79 -2.51
C ALA A 104 0.47 16.20 -2.12
N LYS A 105 -0.39 17.21 -2.26
CA LYS A 105 -0.09 18.58 -1.83
C LYS A 105 0.18 18.69 -0.32
N GLN A 106 -0.61 18.00 0.52
CA GLN A 106 -0.39 17.96 1.96
C GLN A 106 0.93 17.25 2.32
N CYS A 107 1.23 16.12 1.67
CA CYS A 107 2.51 15.44 1.84
C CYS A 107 3.69 16.38 1.54
N ASN A 108 3.64 17.13 0.44
CA ASN A 108 4.68 18.07 0.06
C ASN A 108 4.88 19.17 1.12
N VAL A 109 3.79 19.70 1.69
CA VAL A 109 3.86 20.69 2.77
C VAL A 109 4.45 20.11 4.04
N LEU A 110 4.02 18.90 4.45
CA LEU A 110 4.50 18.22 5.65
C LEU A 110 5.98 17.79 5.56
N LEU A 111 6.48 17.58 4.36
CA LEU A 111 7.88 17.20 4.09
C LEU A 111 8.79 18.39 3.83
N GLN A 112 8.24 19.60 3.71
CA GLN A 112 9.02 20.80 3.43
C GLN A 112 10.05 21.06 4.54
N GLY A 113 11.33 21.14 4.15
CA GLY A 113 12.44 21.30 5.10
C GLY A 113 12.94 19.99 5.73
N SER A 114 12.36 18.83 5.40
CA SER A 114 12.84 17.53 5.87
C SER A 114 13.97 17.01 4.98
N VAL A 115 15.09 16.59 5.59
CA VAL A 115 16.22 15.95 4.90
C VAL A 115 15.82 14.54 4.39
N ILE A 116 14.88 13.90 5.07
CA ILE A 116 14.38 12.57 4.73
C ILE A 116 12.90 12.68 4.36
N ALA A 117 12.55 12.36 3.12
CA ALA A 117 11.17 12.36 2.63
C ALA A 117 10.38 11.17 3.24
N ARG A 118 10.01 11.32 4.52
CA ARG A 118 9.31 10.28 5.30
C ARG A 118 8.20 10.90 6.14
N LEU A 119 6.98 10.37 6.02
CA LEU A 119 5.85 10.76 6.85
C LEU A 119 5.73 9.87 8.08
N SER A 120 5.79 10.47 9.24
CA SER A 120 5.55 9.78 10.52
C SER A 120 4.06 9.47 10.73
N ALA A 121 3.75 8.52 11.62
CA ALA A 121 2.37 8.23 12.01
C ALA A 121 1.64 9.47 12.57
N HIS A 122 2.36 10.36 13.28
CA HIS A 122 1.81 11.61 13.79
C HIS A 122 1.39 12.57 12.66
N GLN A 123 2.24 12.76 11.65
CA GLN A 123 1.93 13.60 10.49
C GLN A 123 0.76 13.02 9.67
N LEU A 124 0.71 11.69 9.50
CA LEU A 124 -0.40 11.03 8.83
C LEU A 124 -1.73 11.28 9.55
N LYS A 125 -1.76 11.25 10.89
CA LYS A 125 -2.98 11.57 11.67
C LYS A 125 -3.50 12.98 11.43
N GLN A 126 -2.64 13.93 11.10
CA GLN A 126 -3.02 15.33 10.86
C GLN A 126 -3.54 15.60 9.45
N MET A 127 -3.37 14.65 8.51
CA MET A 127 -3.80 14.82 7.13
C MET A 127 -5.32 14.99 7.03
N GLN A 128 -5.75 15.92 6.21
CA GLN A 128 -7.15 16.18 5.91
C GLN A 128 -7.61 15.32 4.74
N ILE A 129 -8.56 14.43 4.97
CA ILE A 129 -9.12 13.58 3.92
C ILE A 129 -10.53 14.04 3.53
N PRO A 130 -10.87 14.05 2.22
CA PRO A 130 -12.23 14.27 1.78
C PRO A 130 -13.08 13.07 2.15
N VAL A 131 -14.19 13.30 2.86
CA VAL A 131 -15.18 12.27 3.17
C VAL A 131 -16.44 12.57 2.38
N ILE A 132 -16.79 11.65 1.51
CA ILE A 132 -18.00 11.61 0.69
C ILE A 132 -18.92 10.52 1.22
N SER A 133 -20.10 10.33 0.63
CA SER A 133 -21.01 9.26 1.05
C SER A 133 -20.35 7.88 0.97
N MET A 134 -20.71 6.95 1.86
CA MET A 134 -20.12 5.61 1.88
C MET A 134 -20.33 4.87 0.54
N ASN A 135 -21.44 5.07 -0.12
CA ASN A 135 -21.71 4.49 -1.43
C ASN A 135 -20.73 4.99 -2.51
N GLU A 136 -20.43 6.29 -2.51
CA GLU A 136 -19.42 6.88 -3.42
C GLU A 136 -18.01 6.40 -3.09
N GLN A 137 -17.67 6.33 -1.79
CA GLN A 137 -16.38 5.78 -1.36
C GLN A 137 -16.20 4.33 -1.85
N GLU A 138 -17.23 3.49 -1.68
CA GLU A 138 -17.19 2.10 -2.11
C GLU A 138 -17.04 1.99 -3.64
N LYS A 139 -17.77 2.80 -4.39
CA LYS A 139 -17.71 2.83 -5.85
C LYS A 139 -16.32 3.23 -6.34
N LEU A 140 -15.75 4.35 -5.85
CA LEU A 140 -14.43 4.83 -6.25
C LEU A 140 -13.32 3.86 -5.83
N GLY A 141 -13.35 3.37 -4.59
CA GLY A 141 -12.40 2.40 -4.11
C GLY A 141 -12.41 1.10 -4.93
N ARG A 142 -13.58 0.57 -5.22
CA ARG A 142 -13.75 -0.63 -6.05
C ARG A 142 -13.23 -0.44 -7.48
N MET A 143 -13.49 0.71 -8.09
CA MET A 143 -12.97 1.04 -9.41
C MET A 143 -11.44 1.06 -9.40
N TYR A 144 -10.84 1.72 -8.40
CA TYR A 144 -9.39 1.82 -8.24
C TYR A 144 -8.73 0.45 -8.11
N VAL A 145 -9.13 -0.37 -7.13
CA VAL A 145 -8.50 -1.68 -6.91
C VAL A 145 -8.76 -2.65 -8.07
N THR A 146 -9.87 -2.49 -8.80
CA THR A 146 -10.14 -3.29 -9.99
C THR A 146 -9.19 -2.91 -11.13
N ALA A 147 -8.93 -1.63 -11.36
CA ALA A 147 -7.99 -1.15 -12.36
C ALA A 147 -6.57 -1.62 -12.07
N LEU A 148 -6.11 -1.53 -10.81
CA LEU A 148 -4.80 -2.05 -10.40
C LEU A 148 -4.67 -3.56 -10.65
N TYR A 149 -5.70 -4.33 -10.29
CA TYR A 149 -5.67 -5.77 -10.48
C TYR A 149 -5.67 -6.17 -11.96
N GLN A 150 -6.43 -5.47 -12.80
CA GLN A 150 -6.39 -5.66 -14.25
C GLN A 150 -5.01 -5.37 -14.82
N TYR A 151 -4.43 -4.23 -14.47
CA TYR A 151 -3.06 -3.88 -14.86
C TYR A 151 -2.06 -4.97 -14.50
N TYR A 152 -2.14 -5.48 -13.26
CA TYR A 152 -1.28 -6.58 -12.80
C TYR A 152 -1.44 -7.85 -13.66
N LEU A 153 -2.67 -8.25 -13.97
CA LEU A 153 -2.93 -9.44 -14.79
C LEU A 153 -2.37 -9.30 -16.20
N GLU A 154 -2.55 -8.14 -16.82
CA GLU A 154 -2.08 -7.87 -18.18
C GLU A 154 -0.55 -7.82 -18.26
N THR A 155 0.10 -7.13 -17.33
CA THR A 155 1.57 -7.04 -17.28
C THR A 155 2.21 -8.38 -16.95
N THR A 156 1.64 -9.14 -16.02
CA THR A 156 2.10 -10.51 -15.70
C THR A 156 1.96 -11.44 -16.90
N LYS A 157 0.85 -11.38 -17.63
CA LYS A 157 0.63 -12.18 -18.84
C LYS A 157 1.66 -11.83 -19.93
N ALA A 158 1.92 -10.54 -20.15
CA ALA A 158 2.90 -10.06 -21.11
C ALA A 158 4.33 -10.52 -20.74
N ALA A 159 4.71 -10.41 -19.48
CA ALA A 159 6.02 -10.86 -18.98
C ALA A 159 6.21 -12.37 -19.15
N ARG A 160 5.20 -13.19 -18.79
CA ARG A 160 5.25 -14.64 -18.99
C ARG A 160 5.37 -15.05 -20.46
N LYS A 161 4.66 -14.35 -21.34
CA LYS A 161 4.75 -14.58 -22.80
C LYS A 161 6.16 -14.30 -23.32
N LEU A 162 6.76 -13.19 -22.90
CA LEU A 162 8.14 -12.85 -23.26
C LEU A 162 9.12 -13.91 -22.77
N GLN A 163 9.03 -14.31 -21.50
CA GLN A 163 9.89 -15.36 -20.93
C GLN A 163 9.76 -16.69 -21.67
N GLY A 164 8.55 -17.08 -22.06
CA GLY A 164 8.31 -18.28 -22.85
C GLY A 164 9.01 -18.24 -24.24
N ILE A 165 8.95 -17.09 -24.91
CA ILE A 165 9.62 -16.89 -26.19
C ILE A 165 11.15 -16.96 -26.03
N LEU A 166 11.70 -16.28 -25.01
CA LEU A 166 13.14 -16.29 -24.72
C LEU A 166 13.64 -17.71 -24.38
N SER A 167 12.88 -18.49 -23.64
CA SER A 167 13.20 -19.88 -23.35
C SER A 167 13.33 -20.72 -24.63
N ILE A 168 12.38 -20.57 -25.58
CA ILE A 168 12.42 -21.28 -26.86
C ILE A 168 13.67 -20.85 -27.67
N LEU A 169 14.01 -19.56 -27.69
CA LEU A 169 15.21 -19.07 -28.39
C LEU A 169 16.49 -19.68 -27.81
N HIS A 170 16.62 -19.69 -26.47
CA HIS A 170 17.76 -20.31 -25.80
C HIS A 170 17.88 -21.81 -26.08
N ASP A 171 16.76 -22.51 -26.19
CA ASP A 171 16.77 -23.96 -26.51
C ASP A 171 17.21 -24.23 -27.98
N ILE A 172 16.92 -23.29 -28.88
CA ILE A 172 17.41 -23.36 -30.28
C ILE A 172 18.91 -23.08 -30.37
N GLU A 173 19.42 -22.09 -29.61
CA GLU A 173 20.86 -21.76 -29.58
C GLU A 173 21.75 -22.85 -29.00
N ARG A 174 21.18 -23.75 -28.18
CA ARG A 174 21.92 -24.87 -27.54
C ARG A 174 22.01 -26.13 -28.39
N LYS A 175 21.35 -26.16 -29.54
CA LYS A 175 21.38 -27.28 -30.51
C LYS A 175 22.41 -27.05 -31.59
#